data_748301e31919fd321b829394cef79f64
#
_entry.id   748301e31919fd321b829394cef79f64
#
_cell.length_a   1.000
_cell.length_b   1.000
_cell.length_c   1.000
_cell.angle_alpha   90.00
_cell.angle_beta   90.00
_cell.angle_gamma   90.00
#
_symmetry.space_group_name_H-M   'P 1'
#
loop_
_entity.id
_entity.type
_entity.pdbx_description
1 polymer ?
#
loop_
_entity_poly.entity_id
_entity_poly.type
_entity_poly.pdbx_seq_one_letter_code
_entity_poly.pdbx_strand_id
1 'polypeptide(L)'
;MEKVDTAHTPEGADAPIEFISKSLQGRTIASDVDVDGSNVAYWTYEPVKATQDTRTILVIHGFRGDHHGLLRVADLLPDMRIIMPDLPAFGSSDPFREDEHTVERYGHFISGFMAALGLGPKTVLLGHSFGSIVASHFAARNPGAIYPLILINPIAAPALEGPKGIMTKLAVFYYQVSAKLPKRLGLALLRNRAIVRVMSVTMAKTKDKDLRRFIHGQHDAYFSAFADRRSLLESFKASVSGTVADVAGELRLPVLLIAGEKDEIATLPNQHKLMERLPEGTLEVIPDVGHLIHYETPAPAAAAIRTFLEEHPA
;
A
#
# COMPACT_ATOMS: atom_id res chain seq x y z
N MET A 1 13.54 12.11 -27.98
CA MET A 1 14.11 11.11 -27.02
C MET A 1 14.81 11.92 -25.94
N GLU A 2 14.01 12.50 -25.08
CA GLU A 2 14.43 13.39 -24.00
C GLU A 2 14.65 12.54 -22.75
N LYS A 3 15.81 12.70 -22.13
CA LYS A 3 16.16 11.97 -20.93
C LYS A 3 15.21 12.44 -19.81
N VAL A 4 14.36 11.53 -19.34
CA VAL A 4 13.62 11.71 -18.10
C VAL A 4 14.66 11.81 -16.99
N ASP A 5 14.68 12.96 -16.37
CA ASP A 5 15.58 13.31 -15.27
C ASP A 5 15.27 12.37 -14.09
N THR A 6 16.24 11.53 -13.79
CA THR A 6 16.14 10.54 -12.73
C THR A 6 15.98 11.24 -11.40
N ALA A 7 14.85 11.00 -10.77
CA ALA A 7 14.59 11.07 -9.34
C ALA A 7 15.21 12.26 -8.62
N HIS A 8 14.39 13.23 -8.30
CA HIS A 8 14.68 14.18 -7.24
C HIS A 8 14.75 13.42 -5.91
N THR A 9 15.91 12.82 -5.63
CA THR A 9 16.27 12.34 -4.30
C THR A 9 16.49 13.56 -3.45
N PRO A 10 15.70 13.81 -2.39
CA PRO A 10 15.96 14.93 -1.51
C PRO A 10 17.36 14.76 -0.91
N GLU A 11 18.25 15.73 -1.09
CA GLU A 11 19.52 15.79 -0.39
C GLU A 11 19.29 15.64 1.13
N GLY A 12 19.82 14.57 1.71
CA GLY A 12 19.75 14.28 3.15
C GLY A 12 19.05 12.97 3.53
N ALA A 13 18.59 12.15 2.59
CA ALA A 13 18.12 10.80 2.87
C ALA A 13 19.27 9.80 2.76
N ASP A 14 20.18 9.80 3.73
CA ASP A 14 21.09 8.67 4.00
C ASP A 14 20.29 7.49 4.56
N ALA A 15 19.32 6.98 3.77
CA ALA A 15 18.75 5.67 4.04
C ALA A 15 19.76 4.65 3.53
N PRO A 16 20.25 3.74 4.37
CA PRO A 16 21.18 2.74 3.92
C PRO A 16 20.48 1.87 2.88
N ILE A 17 20.99 1.93 1.64
CA ILE A 17 20.58 1.10 0.49
C ILE A 17 20.72 -0.40 0.81
N GLU A 18 21.41 -0.76 1.89
CA GLU A 18 21.66 -2.10 2.41
C GLU A 18 20.41 -2.96 2.66
N PHE A 19 19.23 -2.33 2.82
CA PHE A 19 17.96 -3.05 3.02
C PHE A 19 17.25 -3.44 1.71
N ILE A 20 17.77 -3.04 0.56
CA ILE A 20 17.23 -3.37 -0.78
C ILE A 20 18.40 -3.79 -1.67
N SER A 21 18.29 -4.96 -2.29
CA SER A 21 19.39 -5.54 -3.04
C SER A 21 19.67 -4.76 -4.35
N LYS A 22 20.93 -4.81 -4.78
CA LYS A 22 21.31 -4.32 -6.11
C LYS A 22 20.62 -5.11 -7.24
N SER A 23 20.23 -6.36 -6.97
CA SER A 23 19.49 -7.19 -7.90
C SER A 23 18.10 -6.59 -8.19
N LEU A 24 17.37 -6.13 -7.17
CA LEU A 24 16.09 -5.47 -7.36
C LEU A 24 16.26 -4.19 -8.20
N GLN A 25 17.26 -3.37 -7.88
CA GLN A 25 17.53 -2.13 -8.61
C GLN A 25 17.82 -2.39 -10.09
N GLY A 26 18.61 -3.43 -10.41
CA GLY A 26 18.98 -3.78 -11.78
C GLY A 26 17.83 -4.32 -12.64
N ARG A 27 16.71 -4.73 -12.05
CA ARG A 27 15.52 -5.27 -12.72
C ARG A 27 14.28 -4.38 -12.58
N THR A 28 14.47 -3.14 -12.12
CA THR A 28 13.42 -2.13 -11.97
C THR A 28 13.25 -1.32 -13.24
N ILE A 29 12.02 -1.18 -13.72
CA ILE A 29 11.63 -0.37 -14.86
C ILE A 29 10.59 0.64 -14.38
N ALA A 30 10.91 1.93 -14.43
CA ALA A 30 9.97 3.01 -14.17
C ALA A 30 9.23 3.38 -15.46
N SER A 31 7.93 3.57 -15.37
CA SER A 31 7.06 3.92 -16.49
C SER A 31 5.89 4.79 -16.01
N ASP A 32 5.16 5.34 -16.96
CA ASP A 32 3.90 6.03 -16.70
C ASP A 32 2.83 5.60 -17.71
N VAL A 33 1.58 5.76 -17.32
CA VAL A 33 0.41 5.44 -18.14
C VAL A 33 -0.74 6.37 -17.81
N ASP A 34 -1.49 6.79 -18.83
CA ASP A 34 -2.73 7.53 -18.61
C ASP A 34 -3.85 6.57 -18.20
N VAL A 35 -4.50 6.87 -17.08
CA VAL A 35 -5.70 6.17 -16.63
C VAL A 35 -6.78 7.21 -16.37
N ASP A 36 -7.79 7.24 -17.22
CA ASP A 36 -8.92 8.19 -17.17
C ASP A 36 -8.44 9.66 -17.10
N GLY A 37 -7.40 9.98 -17.85
CA GLY A 37 -6.83 11.33 -17.94
C GLY A 37 -5.91 11.72 -16.78
N SER A 38 -5.59 10.82 -15.86
CA SER A 38 -4.57 11.01 -14.82
C SER A 38 -3.29 10.28 -15.23
N ASN A 39 -2.15 10.97 -15.26
CA ASN A 39 -0.86 10.34 -15.50
C ASN A 39 -0.42 9.60 -14.23
N VAL A 40 -0.25 8.28 -14.35
CA VAL A 40 0.07 7.37 -13.25
C VAL A 40 1.47 6.82 -13.42
N ALA A 41 2.36 7.15 -12.49
CA ALA A 41 3.69 6.57 -12.43
C ALA A 41 3.62 5.18 -11.81
N TYR A 42 4.35 4.22 -12.38
CA TYR A 42 4.44 2.87 -11.84
C TYR A 42 5.81 2.24 -12.09
N TRP A 43 6.14 1.26 -11.28
CA TRP A 43 7.39 0.52 -11.36
C TRP A 43 7.10 -0.95 -11.58
N THR A 44 7.78 -1.52 -12.56
CA THR A 44 7.80 -2.96 -12.79
C THR A 44 9.13 -3.52 -12.32
N TYR A 45 9.06 -4.54 -11.47
CA TYR A 45 10.19 -5.33 -11.00
C TYR A 45 10.12 -6.67 -11.70
N GLU A 46 10.94 -6.81 -12.74
CA GLU A 46 10.95 -8.04 -13.55
C GLU A 46 11.54 -9.22 -12.76
N PRO A 47 11.09 -10.45 -12.98
CA PRO A 47 11.67 -11.62 -12.32
C PRO A 47 13.12 -11.83 -12.74
N VAL A 48 13.96 -12.37 -11.86
CA VAL A 48 15.35 -12.73 -12.19
C VAL A 48 15.39 -13.75 -13.33
N LYS A 49 14.41 -14.65 -13.37
CA LYS A 49 14.22 -15.63 -14.45
C LYS A 49 12.73 -15.76 -14.75
N ALA A 50 12.31 -15.25 -15.88
CA ALA A 50 10.95 -15.42 -16.37
C ALA A 50 10.71 -16.85 -16.87
N THR A 51 9.56 -17.41 -16.55
CA THR A 51 9.04 -18.69 -17.04
C THR A 51 7.62 -18.52 -17.53
N GLN A 52 7.01 -19.55 -18.12
CA GLN A 52 5.59 -19.52 -18.50
C GLN A 52 4.66 -19.43 -17.26
N ASP A 53 5.15 -19.89 -16.11
CA ASP A 53 4.40 -19.89 -14.84
C ASP A 53 4.71 -18.67 -13.96
N THR A 54 5.46 -17.69 -14.49
CA THR A 54 5.78 -16.46 -13.76
C THR A 54 4.51 -15.71 -13.39
N ARG A 55 4.26 -15.57 -12.08
CA ARG A 55 3.10 -14.84 -11.55
C ARG A 55 3.35 -13.33 -11.62
N THR A 56 2.31 -12.59 -11.97
CA THR A 56 2.31 -11.12 -11.89
C THR A 56 1.54 -10.68 -10.67
N ILE A 57 2.16 -9.87 -9.81
CA ILE A 57 1.54 -9.27 -8.63
C ILE A 57 1.36 -7.77 -8.87
N LEU A 58 0.11 -7.31 -8.88
CA LEU A 58 -0.22 -5.89 -8.83
C LEU A 58 -0.34 -5.47 -7.36
N VAL A 59 0.46 -4.50 -6.94
CA VAL A 59 0.57 -4.06 -5.54
C VAL A 59 -0.06 -2.69 -5.35
N ILE A 60 -0.98 -2.59 -4.40
CA ILE A 60 -1.68 -1.35 -4.01
C ILE A 60 -1.20 -0.93 -2.63
N HIS A 61 -0.48 0.20 -2.58
CA HIS A 61 0.14 0.70 -1.36
C HIS A 61 -0.85 1.33 -0.36
N GLY A 62 -0.38 1.60 0.86
CA GLY A 62 -1.16 2.23 1.93
C GLY A 62 -1.29 3.75 1.80
N PHE A 63 -2.12 4.35 2.66
CA PHE A 63 -2.32 5.80 2.72
C PHE A 63 -0.99 6.54 3.00
N ARG A 64 -0.72 7.60 2.25
CA ARG A 64 0.54 8.36 2.24
C ARG A 64 1.78 7.56 1.85
N GLY A 65 1.61 6.34 1.38
CA GLY A 65 2.68 5.54 0.79
C GLY A 65 2.84 5.79 -0.70
N ASP A 66 3.82 5.12 -1.24
CA ASP A 66 4.10 4.98 -2.66
C ASP A 66 4.77 3.61 -2.91
N HIS A 67 5.28 3.36 -4.11
CA HIS A 67 5.96 2.10 -4.46
C HIS A 67 7.14 1.76 -3.53
N HIS A 68 7.82 2.74 -2.93
CA HIS A 68 8.98 2.47 -2.04
C HIS A 68 8.60 1.67 -0.80
N GLY A 69 7.36 1.80 -0.32
CA GLY A 69 6.93 1.14 0.91
C GLY A 69 7.06 -0.38 0.88
N LEU A 70 6.82 -1.03 -0.27
CA LEU A 70 6.83 -2.49 -0.37
C LEU A 70 8.06 -3.07 -1.06
N LEU A 71 9.10 -2.28 -1.31
CA LEU A 71 10.32 -2.73 -1.99
C LEU A 71 11.00 -3.92 -1.30
N ARG A 72 11.02 -3.95 0.03
CA ARG A 72 11.64 -5.06 0.78
C ARG A 72 10.89 -6.38 0.59
N VAL A 73 9.58 -6.35 0.42
CA VAL A 73 8.78 -7.54 0.11
C VAL A 73 9.03 -7.95 -1.34
N ALA A 74 9.04 -7.00 -2.28
CA ALA A 74 9.33 -7.27 -3.69
C ALA A 74 10.73 -7.87 -3.93
N ASP A 75 11.72 -7.40 -3.17
CA ASP A 75 13.10 -7.90 -3.26
C ASP A 75 13.21 -9.38 -2.87
N LEU A 76 12.34 -9.83 -1.97
CA LEU A 76 12.28 -11.22 -1.51
C LEU A 76 11.39 -12.13 -2.38
N LEU A 77 10.83 -11.60 -3.48
CA LEU A 77 10.05 -12.34 -4.48
C LEU A 77 10.68 -12.24 -5.88
N PRO A 78 11.96 -12.67 -6.04
CA PRO A 78 12.74 -12.45 -7.26
C PRO A 78 12.28 -13.29 -8.47
N ASP A 79 11.43 -14.25 -8.27
CA ASP A 79 10.82 -15.15 -9.27
C ASP A 79 9.47 -14.63 -9.80
N MET A 80 8.95 -13.55 -9.24
CA MET A 80 7.67 -12.96 -9.59
C MET A 80 7.87 -11.63 -10.33
N ARG A 81 6.96 -11.31 -11.24
CA ARG A 81 6.84 -9.98 -11.82
C ARG A 81 5.97 -9.14 -10.90
N ILE A 82 6.49 -8.03 -10.41
CA ILE A 82 5.77 -7.16 -9.48
C ILE A 82 5.54 -5.80 -10.13
N ILE A 83 4.31 -5.30 -10.09
CA ILE A 83 3.92 -4.00 -10.64
C ILE A 83 3.36 -3.16 -9.49
N MET A 84 3.95 -1.98 -9.28
CA MET A 84 3.57 -1.06 -8.21
C MET A 84 3.26 0.31 -8.78
N PRO A 85 1.99 0.69 -9.00
CA PRO A 85 1.63 2.08 -9.25
C PRO A 85 1.76 2.90 -7.98
N ASP A 86 2.17 4.15 -8.09
CA ASP A 86 1.81 5.15 -7.11
C ASP A 86 0.32 5.46 -7.30
N LEU A 87 -0.48 5.31 -6.26
CA LEU A 87 -1.91 5.60 -6.36
C LEU A 87 -2.15 7.08 -6.73
N PRO A 88 -3.18 7.40 -7.51
CA PRO A 88 -3.51 8.79 -7.83
C PRO A 88 -3.50 9.71 -6.61
N ALA A 89 -2.81 10.85 -6.73
CA ALA A 89 -2.48 11.83 -5.71
C ALA A 89 -1.32 11.49 -4.77
N PHE A 90 -0.66 10.35 -4.91
CA PHE A 90 0.51 9.97 -4.11
C PHE A 90 1.74 9.76 -4.98
N GLY A 91 2.93 9.87 -4.34
CA GLY A 91 4.20 9.68 -5.02
C GLY A 91 4.37 10.59 -6.23
N SER A 92 4.59 9.98 -7.39
CA SER A 92 4.78 10.66 -8.67
C SER A 92 3.53 10.68 -9.57
N SER A 93 2.39 10.17 -9.09
CA SER A 93 1.14 10.13 -9.86
C SER A 93 0.30 11.39 -9.69
N ASP A 94 -0.35 11.81 -10.79
CA ASP A 94 -1.33 12.89 -10.75
C ASP A 94 -2.57 12.50 -9.92
N PRO A 95 -3.29 13.47 -9.34
CA PRO A 95 -4.58 13.21 -8.72
C PRO A 95 -5.64 12.90 -9.79
N PHE A 96 -6.77 12.31 -9.40
CA PHE A 96 -7.94 12.25 -10.28
C PHE A 96 -8.36 13.66 -10.71
N ARG A 97 -8.68 13.83 -11.98
CA ARG A 97 -8.95 15.17 -12.53
C ARG A 97 -10.22 15.82 -12.00
N GLU A 98 -11.33 15.07 -11.99
CA GLU A 98 -12.66 15.62 -11.69
C GLU A 98 -13.34 14.89 -10.53
N ASP A 99 -12.89 13.67 -10.20
CA ASP A 99 -13.50 12.82 -9.20
C ASP A 99 -12.90 13.02 -7.80
N GLU A 100 -13.70 12.71 -6.78
CA GLU A 100 -13.21 12.59 -5.40
C GLU A 100 -12.40 11.30 -5.20
N HIS A 101 -11.42 11.35 -4.31
CA HIS A 101 -10.56 10.22 -3.96
C HIS A 101 -11.27 9.26 -2.98
N THR A 102 -12.29 8.55 -3.48
CA THR A 102 -13.08 7.56 -2.74
C THR A 102 -12.53 6.14 -2.94
N VAL A 103 -12.88 5.20 -2.06
CA VAL A 103 -12.55 3.77 -2.23
C VAL A 103 -13.04 3.24 -3.58
N GLU A 104 -14.23 3.66 -3.97
CA GLU A 104 -14.88 3.31 -5.23
C GLU A 104 -14.09 3.79 -6.45
N ARG A 105 -13.65 5.06 -6.42
CA ARG A 105 -12.87 5.63 -7.51
C ARG A 105 -11.49 4.99 -7.63
N TYR A 106 -10.85 4.66 -6.50
CA TYR A 106 -9.63 3.86 -6.53
C TYR A 106 -9.86 2.44 -7.07
N GLY A 107 -11.03 1.83 -6.80
CA GLY A 107 -11.41 0.56 -7.42
C GLY A 107 -11.55 0.67 -8.94
N HIS A 108 -12.18 1.72 -9.46
CA HIS A 108 -12.24 1.99 -10.90
C HIS A 108 -10.85 2.23 -11.50
N PHE A 109 -9.99 2.94 -10.76
CA PHE A 109 -8.59 3.11 -11.16
C PHE A 109 -7.88 1.76 -11.36
N ILE A 110 -8.05 0.78 -10.44
CA ILE A 110 -7.46 -0.56 -10.64
C ILE A 110 -7.94 -1.17 -11.95
N SER A 111 -9.24 -1.08 -12.27
CA SER A 111 -9.79 -1.59 -13.53
C SER A 111 -9.13 -0.95 -14.75
N GLY A 112 -9.05 0.37 -14.77
CA GLY A 112 -8.42 1.13 -15.87
C GLY A 112 -6.92 0.83 -16.00
N PHE A 113 -6.21 0.78 -14.87
CA PHE A 113 -4.78 0.48 -14.85
C PHE A 113 -4.48 -0.94 -15.34
N MET A 114 -5.24 -1.94 -14.90
CA MET A 114 -5.13 -3.31 -15.38
C MET A 114 -5.40 -3.41 -16.89
N ALA A 115 -6.44 -2.73 -17.37
CA ALA A 115 -6.76 -2.70 -18.79
C ALA A 115 -5.65 -2.04 -19.63
N ALA A 116 -5.12 -0.91 -19.18
CA ALA A 116 -4.06 -0.19 -19.86
C ALA A 116 -2.75 -1.01 -19.97
N LEU A 117 -2.46 -1.87 -18.99
CA LEU A 117 -1.28 -2.74 -19.00
C LEU A 117 -1.57 -4.15 -19.55
N GLY A 118 -2.79 -4.46 -19.98
CA GLY A 118 -3.17 -5.79 -20.46
C GLY A 118 -3.08 -6.88 -19.37
N LEU A 119 -3.28 -6.52 -18.10
CA LEU A 119 -3.29 -7.47 -16.99
C LEU A 119 -4.59 -8.26 -16.97
N GLY A 120 -4.47 -9.59 -16.95
CA GLY A 120 -5.60 -10.50 -17.02
C GLY A 120 -5.99 -11.11 -15.67
N PRO A 121 -6.96 -12.04 -15.68
CA PRO A 121 -7.57 -12.61 -14.47
C PRO A 121 -6.63 -13.48 -13.63
N LYS A 122 -5.46 -13.84 -14.15
CA LYS A 122 -4.40 -14.54 -13.39
C LYS A 122 -3.51 -13.61 -12.58
N THR A 123 -3.75 -12.30 -12.64
CA THR A 123 -3.00 -11.32 -11.85
C THR A 123 -3.33 -11.48 -10.37
N VAL A 124 -2.30 -11.61 -9.55
CA VAL A 124 -2.41 -11.54 -8.09
C VAL A 124 -2.60 -10.08 -7.72
N LEU A 125 -3.61 -9.78 -6.91
CA LEU A 125 -3.76 -8.43 -6.37
C LEU A 125 -3.31 -8.41 -4.91
N LEU A 126 -2.35 -7.54 -4.59
CA LEU A 126 -1.86 -7.36 -3.23
C LEU A 126 -2.18 -5.95 -2.75
N GLY A 127 -2.88 -5.84 -1.61
CA GLY A 127 -3.19 -4.56 -0.96
C GLY A 127 -2.55 -4.46 0.43
N HIS A 128 -1.91 -3.31 0.72
CA HIS A 128 -1.36 -3.03 2.05
C HIS A 128 -2.15 -1.90 2.73
N SER A 129 -2.58 -2.10 3.99
CA SER A 129 -3.26 -1.07 4.79
C SER A 129 -4.45 -0.45 4.03
N PHE A 130 -4.48 0.84 3.72
CA PHE A 130 -5.51 1.45 2.86
C PHE A 130 -5.68 0.70 1.52
N GLY A 131 -4.58 0.29 0.91
CA GLY A 131 -4.62 -0.53 -0.31
C GLY A 131 -5.39 -1.84 -0.13
N SER A 132 -5.49 -2.38 1.09
CA SER A 132 -6.30 -3.57 1.36
C SER A 132 -7.81 -3.30 1.23
N ILE A 133 -8.26 -2.11 1.63
CA ILE A 133 -9.64 -1.68 1.43
C ILE A 133 -9.93 -1.57 -0.07
N VAL A 134 -9.09 -0.83 -0.78
CA VAL A 134 -9.26 -0.61 -2.23
C VAL A 134 -9.26 -1.94 -3.00
N ALA A 135 -8.29 -2.81 -2.72
CA ALA A 135 -8.13 -4.11 -3.40
C ALA A 135 -9.32 -5.06 -3.12
N SER A 136 -9.79 -5.13 -1.87
CA SER A 136 -10.93 -5.98 -1.52
C SER A 136 -12.24 -5.49 -2.14
N HIS A 137 -12.50 -4.18 -2.11
CA HIS A 137 -13.69 -3.60 -2.75
C HIS A 137 -13.66 -3.75 -4.28
N PHE A 138 -12.46 -3.62 -4.90
CA PHE A 138 -12.30 -3.91 -6.32
C PHE A 138 -12.61 -5.38 -6.62
N ALA A 139 -12.04 -6.33 -5.87
CA ALA A 139 -12.23 -7.77 -6.10
C ALA A 139 -13.69 -8.20 -5.93
N ALA A 140 -14.39 -7.67 -4.91
CA ALA A 140 -15.80 -7.96 -4.68
C ALA A 140 -16.70 -7.46 -5.82
N ARG A 141 -16.42 -6.26 -6.37
CA ARG A 141 -17.21 -5.67 -7.47
C ARG A 141 -16.86 -6.21 -8.85
N ASN A 142 -15.70 -6.86 -9.00
CA ASN A 142 -15.21 -7.40 -10.27
C ASN A 142 -14.83 -8.88 -10.13
N PRO A 143 -15.81 -9.77 -9.87
CA PRO A 143 -15.54 -11.21 -9.72
C PRO A 143 -14.83 -11.78 -10.94
N GLY A 144 -13.75 -12.53 -10.72
CA GLY A 144 -12.95 -13.12 -11.78
C GLY A 144 -11.96 -12.19 -12.47
N ALA A 145 -11.84 -10.92 -12.05
CA ALA A 145 -10.84 -9.99 -12.62
C ALA A 145 -9.41 -10.27 -12.18
N ILE A 146 -9.23 -10.88 -11.00
CA ILE A 146 -7.92 -11.20 -10.38
C ILE A 146 -7.97 -12.58 -9.70
N TYR A 147 -6.78 -13.17 -9.46
CA TYR A 147 -6.65 -14.41 -8.69
C TYR A 147 -5.20 -14.64 -8.23
N PRO A 148 -4.97 -14.87 -6.92
CA PRO A 148 -5.84 -14.62 -5.77
C PRO A 148 -5.69 -13.19 -5.21
N LEU A 149 -6.29 -12.92 -4.04
CA LEU A 149 -6.16 -11.66 -3.30
C LEU A 149 -5.24 -11.83 -2.07
N ILE A 150 -4.30 -10.91 -1.89
CA ILE A 150 -3.37 -10.88 -0.75
C ILE A 150 -3.51 -9.54 -0.04
N LEU A 151 -3.68 -9.54 1.28
CA LEU A 151 -3.88 -8.36 2.08
C LEU A 151 -2.87 -8.32 3.24
N ILE A 152 -1.97 -7.35 3.22
CA ILE A 152 -0.99 -7.12 4.30
C ILE A 152 -1.51 -6.04 5.24
N ASN A 153 -1.56 -6.31 6.54
CA ASN A 153 -2.15 -5.43 7.57
C ASN A 153 -3.53 -4.92 7.16
N PRO A 154 -4.50 -5.80 6.81
CA PRO A 154 -5.79 -5.38 6.27
C PRO A 154 -6.61 -4.61 7.29
N ILE A 155 -7.25 -3.53 6.84
CA ILE A 155 -8.14 -2.71 7.68
C ILE A 155 -9.49 -3.43 7.83
N ALA A 156 -9.62 -4.19 8.93
CA ALA A 156 -10.74 -5.08 9.19
C ALA A 156 -11.90 -4.43 9.96
N ALA A 157 -11.70 -3.24 10.52
CA ALA A 157 -12.72 -2.52 11.30
C ALA A 157 -12.58 -1.00 11.10
N PRO A 158 -13.70 -0.23 11.25
CA PRO A 158 -13.68 1.21 11.11
C PRO A 158 -12.71 1.87 12.10
N ALA A 159 -11.85 2.75 11.60
CA ALA A 159 -10.84 3.43 12.44
C ALA A 159 -11.44 4.41 13.46
N LEU A 160 -12.71 4.81 13.27
CA LEU A 160 -13.43 5.73 14.17
C LEU A 160 -14.05 5.03 15.39
N GLU A 161 -14.06 3.71 15.42
CA GLU A 161 -14.63 2.89 16.49
C GLU A 161 -13.54 2.39 17.46
N GLY A 162 -13.94 2.13 18.70
CA GLY A 162 -13.05 1.59 19.73
C GLY A 162 -12.22 2.63 20.49
N PRO A 163 -11.33 2.18 21.40
CA PRO A 163 -10.56 3.05 22.33
C PRO A 163 -9.67 4.08 21.64
N LYS A 164 -9.25 3.80 20.41
CA LYS A 164 -8.41 4.70 19.58
C LYS A 164 -9.19 5.66 18.69
N GLY A 165 -10.52 5.61 18.70
CA GLY A 165 -11.38 6.52 17.93
C GLY A 165 -11.12 8.01 18.23
N ILE A 166 -10.63 8.36 19.42
CA ILE A 166 -10.21 9.72 19.76
C ILE A 166 -9.00 10.15 18.92
N MET A 167 -8.00 9.28 18.76
CA MET A 167 -6.82 9.59 17.96
C MET A 167 -7.18 9.74 16.48
N THR A 168 -8.10 8.91 15.99
CA THR A 168 -8.62 9.04 14.62
C THR A 168 -9.39 10.34 14.44
N LYS A 169 -10.22 10.76 15.40
CA LYS A 169 -10.91 12.06 15.38
C LYS A 169 -9.93 13.24 15.37
N LEU A 170 -8.83 13.15 16.13
CA LEU A 170 -7.77 14.15 16.09
C LEU A 170 -7.07 14.19 14.72
N ALA A 171 -6.84 13.03 14.10
CA ALA A 171 -6.30 12.96 12.75
C ALA A 171 -7.29 13.56 11.74
N VAL A 172 -8.59 13.24 11.82
CA VAL A 172 -9.63 13.89 10.98
C VAL A 172 -9.58 15.41 11.13
N PHE A 173 -9.53 15.90 12.36
CA PHE A 173 -9.44 17.34 12.65
C PHE A 173 -8.16 17.95 12.05
N TYR A 174 -7.01 17.29 12.22
CA TYR A 174 -5.74 17.72 11.64
C TYR A 174 -5.81 17.88 10.12
N TYR A 175 -6.36 16.89 9.39
CA TYR A 175 -6.51 16.98 7.94
C TYR A 175 -7.53 18.03 7.53
N GLN A 176 -8.65 18.18 8.24
CA GLN A 176 -9.66 19.21 7.98
C GLN A 176 -9.11 20.63 8.16
N VAL A 177 -8.40 20.87 9.28
CA VAL A 177 -7.74 22.16 9.53
C VAL A 177 -6.72 22.47 8.45
N SER A 178 -5.87 21.50 8.11
CA SER A 178 -4.87 21.65 7.05
C SER A 178 -5.49 21.99 5.70
N ALA A 179 -6.65 21.43 5.37
CA ALA A 179 -7.38 21.72 4.14
C ALA A 179 -7.99 23.12 4.12
N LYS A 180 -8.40 23.65 5.29
CA LYS A 180 -9.05 24.99 5.42
C LYS A 180 -8.05 26.14 5.55
N LEU A 181 -6.82 25.90 5.99
CA LEU A 181 -5.78 26.91 6.11
C LEU A 181 -5.40 27.50 4.72
N PRO A 182 -4.78 28.69 4.63
CA PRO A 182 -4.14 29.15 3.40
C PRO A 182 -3.21 28.09 2.81
N LYS A 183 -3.14 27.98 1.47
CA LYS A 183 -2.45 26.86 0.77
C LYS A 183 -1.04 26.57 1.32
N ARG A 184 -0.22 27.62 1.52
CA ARG A 184 1.15 27.48 2.01
C ARG A 184 1.20 26.93 3.44
N LEU A 185 0.35 27.43 4.34
CA LEU A 185 0.31 26.99 5.75
C LEU A 185 -0.23 25.57 5.88
N GLY A 186 -1.29 25.24 5.15
CA GLY A 186 -1.85 23.88 5.18
C GLY A 186 -0.87 22.83 4.64
N LEU A 187 -0.16 23.13 3.54
CA LEU A 187 0.89 22.25 3.03
C LEU A 187 2.08 22.13 4.01
N ALA A 188 2.51 23.25 4.61
CA ALA A 188 3.59 23.24 5.59
C ALA A 188 3.22 22.36 6.81
N LEU A 189 1.96 22.41 7.25
CA LEU A 189 1.48 21.57 8.35
C LEU A 189 1.48 20.09 7.96
N LEU A 190 0.93 19.75 6.79
CA LEU A 190 0.85 18.36 6.30
C LEU A 190 2.22 17.73 5.98
N ARG A 191 3.20 18.55 5.59
CA ARG A 191 4.58 18.15 5.29
C ARG A 191 5.54 18.36 6.46
N ASN A 192 5.02 18.65 7.66
CA ASN A 192 5.84 18.90 8.82
C ASN A 192 6.61 17.64 9.25
N ARG A 193 7.92 17.68 9.15
CA ARG A 193 8.81 16.55 9.46
C ARG A 193 8.66 16.05 10.91
N ALA A 194 8.40 16.95 11.88
CA ALA A 194 8.21 16.53 13.27
C ALA A 194 6.94 15.67 13.41
N ILE A 195 5.85 16.04 12.75
CA ILE A 195 4.61 15.26 12.76
C ILE A 195 4.84 13.90 12.07
N VAL A 196 5.47 13.89 10.89
CA VAL A 196 5.84 12.65 10.19
C VAL A 196 6.73 11.77 11.07
N ARG A 197 7.70 12.36 11.76
CA ARG A 197 8.58 11.63 12.67
C ARG A 197 7.83 11.03 13.87
N VAL A 198 6.90 11.75 14.47
CA VAL A 198 6.05 11.22 15.55
C VAL A 198 5.23 10.03 15.05
N MET A 199 4.60 10.14 13.89
CA MET A 199 3.87 9.02 13.27
C MET A 199 4.79 7.82 13.04
N SER A 200 5.97 8.04 12.47
CA SER A 200 6.97 7.00 12.20
C SER A 200 7.41 6.27 13.47
N VAL A 201 7.70 7.02 14.53
CA VAL A 201 8.12 6.44 15.82
C VAL A 201 7.00 5.62 16.46
N THR A 202 5.75 6.07 16.35
CA THR A 202 4.60 5.37 16.92
C THR A 202 4.33 4.03 16.22
N MET A 203 4.52 3.98 14.89
CA MET A 203 4.27 2.78 14.09
C MET A 203 5.39 1.76 14.18
N ALA A 204 6.67 2.17 14.24
CA ALA A 204 7.81 1.26 14.27
C ALA A 204 7.93 0.55 15.62
N LYS A 205 7.86 -0.78 15.62
CA LYS A 205 7.97 -1.64 16.83
C LYS A 205 9.37 -2.26 16.98
N THR A 206 10.15 -2.33 15.91
CA THR A 206 11.50 -2.89 15.94
C THR A 206 12.42 -2.20 16.94
N LYS A 207 13.29 -2.98 17.61
CA LYS A 207 14.33 -2.48 18.51
C LYS A 207 15.68 -2.30 17.80
N ASP A 208 15.82 -2.83 16.59
CA ASP A 208 17.01 -2.67 15.77
C ASP A 208 17.17 -1.20 15.37
N LYS A 209 18.31 -0.62 15.71
CA LYS A 209 18.58 0.82 15.51
C LYS A 209 18.75 1.19 14.04
N ASP A 210 19.34 0.30 13.24
CA ASP A 210 19.61 0.54 11.83
C ASP A 210 18.33 0.41 11.02
N LEU A 211 17.53 -0.63 11.30
CA LEU A 211 16.21 -0.78 10.72
C LEU A 211 15.28 0.40 11.08
N ARG A 212 15.30 0.86 12.34
CA ARG A 212 14.54 2.07 12.72
C ARG A 212 14.99 3.30 11.98
N ARG A 213 16.30 3.50 11.80
CA ARG A 213 16.87 4.61 11.03
C ARG A 213 16.40 4.54 9.58
N PHE A 214 16.43 3.34 8.97
CA PHE A 214 15.92 3.10 7.64
C PHE A 214 14.43 3.45 7.54
N ILE A 215 13.57 2.92 8.41
CA ILE A 215 12.13 3.18 8.42
C ILE A 215 11.84 4.69 8.54
N HIS A 216 12.52 5.35 9.47
CA HIS A 216 12.36 6.80 9.65
C HIS A 216 12.82 7.58 8.42
N GLY A 217 13.92 7.17 7.78
CA GLY A 217 14.39 7.74 6.52
C GLY A 217 13.37 7.59 5.39
N GLN A 218 12.77 6.41 5.24
CA GLN A 218 11.71 6.17 4.26
C GLN A 218 10.49 7.08 4.49
N HIS A 219 10.04 7.21 5.73
CA HIS A 219 8.91 8.08 6.04
C HIS A 219 9.24 9.56 5.84
N ASP A 220 10.45 10.01 6.23
CA ASP A 220 10.88 11.39 6.01
C ASP A 220 10.99 11.74 4.52
N ALA A 221 11.39 10.77 3.68
CA ALA A 221 11.55 10.96 2.24
C ALA A 221 10.20 10.95 1.50
N TYR A 222 9.32 9.99 1.82
CA TYR A 222 8.18 9.65 0.94
C TYR A 222 6.80 9.99 1.51
N PHE A 223 6.59 10.02 2.84
CA PHE A 223 5.26 10.31 3.43
C PHE A 223 4.70 11.70 3.13
N SER A 224 5.51 12.58 2.59
CA SER A 224 5.10 13.92 2.19
C SER A 224 4.97 14.09 0.67
N ALA A 225 5.12 13.01 -0.09
CA ALA A 225 4.93 12.96 -1.53
C ALA A 225 3.43 12.77 -1.86
N PHE A 226 2.68 13.86 -1.86
CA PHE A 226 1.27 13.90 -2.26
C PHE A 226 0.99 15.16 -3.09
N ALA A 227 0.02 15.08 -4.00
CA ALA A 227 -0.26 16.13 -4.98
C ALA A 227 -0.76 17.43 -4.32
N ASP A 228 -1.84 17.35 -3.55
CA ASP A 228 -2.46 18.52 -2.92
C ASP A 228 -3.25 18.15 -1.65
N ARG A 229 -3.76 19.18 -0.97
CA ARG A 229 -4.46 19.04 0.32
C ARG A 229 -5.87 18.45 0.19
N ARG A 230 -6.55 18.71 -0.93
CA ARG A 230 -7.90 18.22 -1.17
C ARG A 230 -7.85 16.72 -1.38
N SER A 231 -7.04 16.26 -2.33
CA SER A 231 -6.83 14.85 -2.63
C SER A 231 -6.40 14.06 -1.40
N LEU A 232 -5.47 14.64 -0.61
CA LEU A 232 -5.00 14.00 0.63
C LEU A 232 -6.12 13.89 1.68
N LEU A 233 -6.97 14.91 1.86
CA LEU A 233 -8.10 14.86 2.79
C LEU A 233 -9.15 13.85 2.34
N GLU A 234 -9.46 13.80 1.04
CA GLU A 234 -10.42 12.87 0.46
C GLU A 234 -9.93 11.43 0.63
N SER A 235 -8.67 11.14 0.27
CA SER A 235 -8.04 9.84 0.47
C SER A 235 -7.95 9.44 1.93
N PHE A 236 -7.70 10.40 2.83
CA PHE A 236 -7.74 10.13 4.27
C PHE A 236 -9.14 9.71 4.72
N LYS A 237 -10.18 10.43 4.29
CA LYS A 237 -11.57 10.04 4.59
C LYS A 237 -11.86 8.63 4.06
N ALA A 238 -11.47 8.33 2.84
CA ALA A 238 -11.61 6.99 2.24
C ALA A 238 -10.91 5.93 3.10
N SER A 239 -9.69 6.21 3.61
CA SER A 239 -8.90 5.26 4.41
C SER A 239 -9.45 4.97 5.80
N VAL A 240 -10.34 5.82 6.33
CA VAL A 240 -10.94 5.65 7.67
C VAL A 240 -12.43 5.31 7.66
N SER A 241 -13.09 5.39 6.49
CA SER A 241 -14.53 5.16 6.34
C SER A 241 -14.89 3.78 5.80
N GLY A 242 -14.01 3.12 5.06
CA GLY A 242 -14.22 1.78 4.51
C GLY A 242 -13.39 0.72 5.25
N THR A 243 -13.78 -0.53 5.11
CA THR A 243 -13.06 -1.69 5.65
C THR A 243 -13.10 -2.86 4.69
N VAL A 244 -12.18 -3.82 4.84
CA VAL A 244 -12.25 -5.11 4.15
C VAL A 244 -13.49 -5.90 4.57
N ALA A 245 -13.91 -5.75 5.84
CA ALA A 245 -15.07 -6.47 6.38
C ALA A 245 -16.40 -6.08 5.72
N ASP A 246 -16.48 -4.89 5.10
CA ASP A 246 -17.70 -4.43 4.41
C ASP A 246 -18.07 -5.32 3.22
N VAL A 247 -17.05 -5.93 2.58
CA VAL A 247 -17.20 -6.76 1.37
C VAL A 247 -16.70 -8.19 1.53
N ALA A 248 -16.23 -8.59 2.71
CA ALA A 248 -15.58 -9.88 2.94
C ALA A 248 -16.45 -11.07 2.50
N GLY A 249 -17.75 -11.04 2.80
CA GLY A 249 -18.69 -12.10 2.40
C GLY A 249 -18.95 -12.20 0.89
N GLU A 250 -18.52 -11.22 0.10
CA GLU A 250 -18.69 -11.18 -1.35
C GLU A 250 -17.44 -11.69 -2.09
N LEU A 251 -16.30 -11.83 -1.38
CA LEU A 251 -15.04 -12.30 -1.97
C LEU A 251 -15.10 -13.80 -2.27
N ARG A 252 -15.27 -14.16 -3.55
CA ARG A 252 -15.40 -15.55 -4.05
C ARG A 252 -14.12 -16.09 -4.66
N LEU A 253 -12.98 -15.78 -4.03
CA LEU A 253 -11.66 -16.18 -4.45
C LEU A 253 -10.79 -16.39 -3.19
N PRO A 254 -9.69 -17.15 -3.27
CA PRO A 254 -8.78 -17.31 -2.13
C PRO A 254 -8.22 -15.97 -1.66
N VAL A 255 -8.27 -15.73 -0.35
CA VAL A 255 -7.80 -14.50 0.29
C VAL A 255 -6.77 -14.83 1.37
N LEU A 256 -5.55 -14.32 1.22
CA LEU A 256 -4.53 -14.35 2.27
C LEU A 256 -4.55 -13.05 3.07
N LEU A 257 -4.72 -13.14 4.38
CA LEU A 257 -4.51 -12.06 5.33
C LEU A 257 -3.14 -12.26 5.99
N ILE A 258 -2.27 -11.24 5.93
CA ILE A 258 -0.99 -11.22 6.65
C ILE A 258 -1.09 -10.13 7.71
N ALA A 259 -1.11 -10.53 8.98
CA ALA A 259 -1.37 -9.65 10.12
C ALA A 259 -0.18 -9.59 11.07
N GLY A 260 0.13 -8.40 11.59
CA GLY A 260 1.09 -8.23 12.67
C GLY A 260 0.44 -8.46 14.04
N GLU A 261 1.05 -9.32 14.87
CA GLU A 261 0.53 -9.62 16.21
C GLU A 261 0.33 -8.36 17.07
N LYS A 262 1.24 -7.38 16.93
CA LYS A 262 1.24 -6.11 17.69
C LYS A 262 0.70 -4.93 16.89
N ASP A 263 -0.05 -5.20 15.82
CA ASP A 263 -0.66 -4.14 15.03
C ASP A 263 -1.76 -3.46 15.84
N GLU A 264 -1.57 -2.17 16.07
CA GLU A 264 -2.51 -1.37 16.84
C GLU A 264 -3.53 -0.64 15.95
N ILE A 265 -3.36 -0.65 14.64
CA ILE A 265 -4.27 -0.08 13.64
C ILE A 265 -5.20 -1.18 13.15
N ALA A 266 -4.63 -2.26 12.64
CA ALA A 266 -5.32 -3.44 12.13
C ALA A 266 -5.21 -4.59 13.13
N THR A 267 -5.88 -4.47 14.27
CA THR A 267 -5.67 -5.33 15.45
C THR A 267 -5.99 -6.81 15.19
N LEU A 268 -5.20 -7.71 15.77
CA LEU A 268 -5.36 -9.16 15.60
C LEU A 268 -6.78 -9.68 15.93
N PRO A 269 -7.48 -9.22 17.00
CA PRO A 269 -8.86 -9.62 17.22
C PRO A 269 -9.82 -9.27 16.06
N ASN A 270 -9.57 -8.13 15.38
CA ASN A 270 -10.37 -7.75 14.21
C ASN A 270 -10.01 -8.61 12.98
N GLN A 271 -8.78 -9.09 12.87
CA GLN A 271 -8.40 -10.04 11.81
C GLN A 271 -9.11 -11.39 11.97
N HIS A 272 -9.21 -11.91 13.18
CA HIS A 272 -9.98 -13.13 13.45
C HIS A 272 -11.46 -12.97 13.08
N LYS A 273 -12.09 -11.84 13.45
CA LYS A 273 -13.46 -11.54 13.05
C LYS A 273 -13.63 -11.38 11.52
N LEU A 274 -12.63 -10.85 10.85
CA LEU A 274 -12.62 -10.75 9.39
C LEU A 274 -12.55 -12.13 8.75
N MET A 275 -11.71 -13.04 9.28
CA MET A 275 -11.62 -14.43 8.83
C MET A 275 -12.96 -15.16 8.87
N GLU A 276 -13.77 -14.94 9.91
CA GLU A 276 -15.11 -15.56 10.03
C GLU A 276 -16.08 -15.14 8.91
N ARG A 277 -15.79 -14.04 8.20
CA ARG A 277 -16.61 -13.50 7.11
C ARG A 277 -16.12 -13.91 5.72
N LEU A 278 -14.87 -14.35 5.61
CA LEU A 278 -14.27 -14.75 4.33
C LEU A 278 -14.69 -16.18 3.97
N PRO A 279 -15.28 -16.42 2.79
CA PRO A 279 -15.62 -17.77 2.35
C PRO A 279 -14.41 -18.68 2.16
N GLU A 280 -13.29 -18.12 1.70
CA GLU A 280 -12.04 -18.83 1.40
C GLU A 280 -10.85 -17.99 1.88
N GLY A 281 -10.68 -17.90 3.20
CA GLY A 281 -9.65 -17.08 3.85
C GLY A 281 -8.54 -17.93 4.47
N THR A 282 -7.31 -17.42 4.41
CA THR A 282 -6.14 -17.89 5.15
C THR A 282 -5.58 -16.73 5.96
N LEU A 283 -5.24 -16.95 7.23
CA LEU A 283 -4.64 -15.94 8.10
C LEU A 283 -3.24 -16.37 8.51
N GLU A 284 -2.26 -15.55 8.14
CA GLU A 284 -0.88 -15.66 8.63
C GLU A 284 -0.62 -14.54 9.64
N VAL A 285 -0.22 -14.91 10.86
CA VAL A 285 0.08 -13.94 11.94
C VAL A 285 1.58 -13.89 12.13
N ILE A 286 2.19 -12.73 11.87
CA ILE A 286 3.62 -12.52 12.09
C ILE A 286 3.83 -12.03 13.52
N PRO A 287 4.60 -12.76 14.36
CA PRO A 287 4.81 -12.38 15.74
C PRO A 287 5.68 -11.13 15.88
N ASP A 288 5.54 -10.45 17.01
CA ASP A 288 6.38 -9.32 17.43
C ASP A 288 6.40 -8.09 16.54
N VAL A 289 5.59 -8.02 15.48
CA VAL A 289 5.52 -6.89 14.55
C VAL A 289 4.17 -6.16 14.63
N GLY A 290 4.19 -4.86 14.32
CA GLY A 290 3.02 -4.00 14.22
C GLY A 290 2.54 -3.79 12.77
N HIS A 291 2.15 -2.56 12.46
CA HIS A 291 1.59 -2.17 11.16
C HIS A 291 2.64 -2.09 10.03
N LEU A 292 3.91 -2.22 10.33
CA LEU A 292 5.00 -2.05 9.38
C LEU A 292 5.66 -3.39 8.97
N ILE A 293 4.85 -4.45 8.77
CA ILE A 293 5.32 -5.77 8.30
C ILE A 293 6.26 -5.63 7.09
N HIS A 294 5.88 -4.80 6.13
CA HIS A 294 6.61 -4.57 4.88
C HIS A 294 8.02 -3.99 5.08
N TYR A 295 8.25 -3.31 6.21
CA TYR A 295 9.57 -2.81 6.61
C TYR A 295 10.26 -3.72 7.63
N GLU A 296 9.53 -4.15 8.67
CA GLU A 296 10.14 -4.81 9.82
C GLU A 296 10.37 -6.30 9.61
N THR A 297 9.42 -6.98 8.97
CA THR A 297 9.41 -8.44 8.79
C THR A 297 9.04 -8.85 7.36
N PRO A 298 9.74 -8.33 6.31
CA PRO A 298 9.38 -8.65 4.93
C PRO A 298 9.61 -10.13 4.58
N ALA A 299 10.56 -10.81 5.23
CA ALA A 299 10.87 -12.21 4.91
C ALA A 299 9.74 -13.19 5.32
N PRO A 300 9.17 -13.14 6.52
CA PRO A 300 7.97 -13.92 6.83
C PRO A 300 6.79 -13.60 5.90
N ALA A 301 6.57 -12.31 5.57
CA ALA A 301 5.51 -11.93 4.64
C ALA A 301 5.71 -12.52 3.23
N ALA A 302 6.93 -12.44 2.70
CA ALA A 302 7.26 -13.04 1.40
C ALA A 302 7.13 -14.57 1.41
N ALA A 303 7.49 -15.23 2.51
CA ALA A 303 7.31 -16.67 2.68
C ALA A 303 5.82 -17.06 2.67
N ALA A 304 4.98 -16.34 3.43
CA ALA A 304 3.53 -16.55 3.43
C ALA A 304 2.92 -16.37 2.03
N ILE A 305 3.34 -15.34 1.30
CA ILE A 305 2.91 -15.09 -0.08
C ILE A 305 3.26 -16.28 -0.98
N ARG A 306 4.50 -16.80 -0.91
CA ARG A 306 4.92 -17.96 -1.72
C ARG A 306 4.10 -19.19 -1.44
N THR A 307 4.01 -19.59 -0.16
CA THR A 307 3.24 -20.77 0.27
C THR A 307 1.80 -20.67 -0.23
N PHE A 308 1.16 -19.52 -0.02
CA PHE A 308 -0.21 -19.30 -0.47
C PHE A 308 -0.37 -19.38 -2.00
N LEU A 309 0.58 -18.85 -2.77
CA LEU A 309 0.52 -18.91 -4.23
C LEU A 309 0.82 -20.32 -4.78
N GLU A 310 1.61 -21.12 -4.08
CA GLU A 310 1.85 -22.54 -4.39
C GLU A 310 0.59 -23.40 -4.15
N GLU A 311 -0.17 -23.10 -3.11
CA GLU A 311 -1.44 -23.76 -2.78
C GLU A 311 -2.59 -23.35 -3.72
N HIS A 312 -2.48 -22.17 -4.36
CA HIS A 312 -3.48 -21.59 -5.24
C HIS A 312 -2.90 -21.28 -6.63
N PRO A 313 -2.60 -22.31 -7.44
CA PRO A 313 -2.09 -22.11 -8.80
C PRO A 313 -3.17 -21.43 -9.68
N ALA A 314 -2.75 -20.60 -10.67
CA ALA A 314 -3.63 -19.82 -11.54
C ALA A 314 -3.97 -20.53 -12.85
#